data_4b4c36bb2a7d2f1c9285338729d46f07
#
_entry.id   4b4c36bb2a7d2f1c9285338729d46f07
#
_cell.length_a   1.000
_cell.length_b   1.000
_cell.length_c   1.000
_cell.angle_alpha   90.00
_cell.angle_beta   90.00
_cell.angle_gamma   90.00
#
_symmetry.space_group_name_H-M   'P 1'
#
loop_
_entity.id
_entity.type
_entity.pdbx_description
1 polymer ?
#
loop_
_entity_poly.entity_id
_entity_poly.type
_entity_poly.pdbx_seq_one_letter_code
_entity_poly.pdbx_strand_id
1 'polypeptide(L)'
;MRRLFSALFPCILLLLVLLAAFQGRNSSAALSETELENRIWQLSVVLRGENAEGSGCIYGYDEERQALVIITAGHVLKELQGSIEVKLADGTVLPAASFLTAEECDLGYVYLPYEKLPEKEKAYFQKEADGKFGEFLQIRESSSLQKNDAFHMPDKISTGESSFVTGYVVDPDRYLEEFGCEMIYADGGAVPGMSGSGMFDDSGRLIGILCGATEQYELAGVPSERIERYRQ
;
A
#
# COMPACT_ATOMS: atom_id res chain seq x y z
N MET A 1 54.29 -19.25 -19.67
CA MET A 1 53.04 -18.44 -19.86
C MET A 1 51.76 -19.24 -20.18
N ARG A 2 51.78 -20.46 -20.65
CA ARG A 2 50.56 -21.23 -20.98
C ARG A 2 49.78 -21.84 -19.77
N ARG A 3 50.38 -21.99 -18.61
CA ARG A 3 49.72 -22.60 -17.43
C ARG A 3 48.93 -21.63 -16.54
N LEU A 4 49.09 -20.32 -16.66
CA LEU A 4 48.28 -19.34 -15.92
C LEU A 4 46.88 -19.11 -16.55
N PHE A 5 46.76 -19.27 -17.86
CA PHE A 5 45.47 -19.10 -18.56
C PHE A 5 44.48 -20.24 -18.31
N SER A 6 44.95 -21.44 -17.97
CA SER A 6 44.06 -22.60 -17.77
C SER A 6 43.37 -22.60 -16.39
N ALA A 7 43.87 -21.84 -15.41
CA ALA A 7 43.26 -21.74 -14.08
C ALA A 7 42.30 -20.54 -13.96
N LEU A 8 42.49 -19.48 -14.75
CA LEU A 8 41.65 -18.31 -14.72
C LEU A 8 40.27 -18.55 -15.35
N PHE A 9 40.18 -19.35 -16.41
CA PHE A 9 38.96 -19.61 -17.13
C PHE A 9 37.86 -20.32 -16.29
N PRO A 10 38.16 -21.39 -15.49
CA PRO A 10 37.15 -21.99 -14.62
C PRO A 10 36.73 -21.08 -13.46
N CYS A 11 37.65 -20.21 -12.95
CA CYS A 11 37.27 -19.24 -11.91
C CYS A 11 36.32 -18.15 -12.42
N ILE A 12 36.55 -17.66 -13.62
CA ILE A 12 35.63 -16.67 -14.26
C ILE A 12 34.27 -17.32 -14.56
N LEU A 13 34.25 -18.55 -15.04
CA LEU A 13 33.02 -19.28 -15.31
C LEU A 13 32.22 -19.53 -14.02
N LEU A 14 32.91 -19.91 -12.93
CA LEU A 14 32.30 -20.11 -11.62
C LEU A 14 31.74 -18.79 -11.06
N LEU A 15 32.45 -17.68 -11.24
CA LEU A 15 31.99 -16.34 -10.81
C LEU A 15 30.75 -15.91 -11.62
N LEU A 16 30.72 -16.17 -12.92
CA LEU A 16 29.55 -15.87 -13.77
C LEU A 16 28.35 -16.76 -13.42
N VAL A 17 28.55 -18.01 -13.10
CA VAL A 17 27.50 -18.93 -12.63
C VAL A 17 26.97 -18.49 -11.26
N LEU A 18 27.85 -18.06 -10.34
CA LEU A 18 27.46 -17.53 -9.04
C LEU A 18 26.72 -16.19 -9.15
N LEU A 19 27.15 -15.30 -10.06
CA LEU A 19 26.45 -14.06 -10.35
C LEU A 19 25.08 -14.31 -10.99
N ALA A 20 24.95 -15.24 -11.92
CA ALA A 20 23.68 -15.63 -12.50
C ALA A 20 22.74 -16.31 -11.49
N ALA A 21 23.29 -17.14 -10.58
CA ALA A 21 22.53 -17.74 -9.47
C ALA A 21 22.10 -16.70 -8.42
N PHE A 22 22.89 -15.65 -8.23
CA PHE A 22 22.54 -14.53 -7.32
C PHE A 22 21.49 -13.59 -7.94
N GLN A 23 21.58 -13.34 -9.25
CA GLN A 23 20.53 -12.60 -9.98
C GLN A 23 19.24 -13.40 -10.12
N GLY A 24 19.30 -14.73 -10.26
CA GLY A 24 18.11 -15.59 -10.31
C GLY A 24 17.39 -15.77 -8.96
N ARG A 25 18.01 -15.41 -7.83
CA ARG A 25 17.39 -15.50 -6.52
C ARG A 25 16.54 -14.27 -6.12
N ASN A 26 16.69 -13.17 -6.82
CA ASN A 26 15.95 -11.93 -6.55
C ASN A 26 14.87 -11.58 -7.56
N SER A 27 14.56 -12.42 -8.53
CA SER A 27 13.33 -12.29 -9.31
C SER A 27 12.24 -13.08 -8.60
N SER A 28 11.54 -12.48 -7.64
CA SER A 28 10.14 -12.86 -7.43
C SER A 28 9.49 -12.78 -8.81
N ALA A 29 8.94 -13.89 -9.30
CA ALA A 29 8.21 -13.88 -10.55
C ALA A 29 7.20 -12.74 -10.49
N ALA A 30 7.22 -11.84 -11.46
CA ALA A 30 6.25 -10.76 -11.52
C ALA A 30 4.86 -11.38 -11.47
N LEU A 31 4.00 -10.89 -10.58
CA LEU A 31 2.62 -11.33 -10.48
C LEU A 31 1.95 -11.10 -11.83
N SER A 32 1.06 -11.98 -12.25
CA SER A 32 0.18 -11.69 -13.37
C SER A 32 -0.72 -10.49 -12.98
N GLU A 33 -1.20 -9.75 -13.97
CA GLU A 33 -2.09 -8.61 -13.76
C GLU A 33 -3.27 -8.96 -12.84
N THR A 34 -3.92 -10.10 -13.08
CA THR A 34 -5.03 -10.58 -12.24
C THR A 34 -4.61 -10.92 -10.80
N GLU A 35 -3.43 -11.47 -10.59
CA GLU A 35 -2.92 -11.75 -9.24
C GLU A 35 -2.58 -10.46 -8.50
N LEU A 36 -2.01 -9.48 -9.20
CA LEU A 36 -1.73 -8.16 -8.68
C LEU A 36 -3.01 -7.44 -8.26
N GLU A 37 -4.00 -7.37 -9.15
CA GLU A 37 -5.30 -6.76 -8.88
C GLU A 37 -6.00 -7.43 -7.70
N ASN A 38 -6.05 -8.76 -7.65
CA ASN A 38 -6.63 -9.49 -6.53
C ASN A 38 -5.93 -9.18 -5.21
N ARG A 39 -4.60 -9.11 -5.20
CA ARG A 39 -3.83 -8.77 -4.00
C ARG A 39 -4.15 -7.36 -3.52
N ILE A 40 -4.11 -6.37 -4.39
CA ILE A 40 -4.42 -4.98 -4.07
C ILE A 40 -5.87 -4.88 -3.56
N TRP A 41 -6.79 -5.58 -4.22
CA TRP A 41 -8.21 -5.60 -3.83
C TRP A 41 -8.44 -6.15 -2.42
N GLN A 42 -7.74 -7.22 -2.04
CA GLN A 42 -7.81 -7.82 -0.69
C GLN A 42 -7.27 -6.88 0.40
N LEU A 43 -6.24 -6.10 0.09
CA LEU A 43 -5.67 -5.13 1.02
C LEU A 43 -6.49 -3.85 1.17
N SER A 44 -7.46 -3.62 0.29
CA SER A 44 -8.22 -2.38 0.25
C SER A 44 -9.54 -2.52 1.00
N VAL A 45 -9.95 -1.49 1.71
CA VAL A 45 -11.19 -1.43 2.48
C VAL A 45 -11.96 -0.14 2.21
N VAL A 46 -13.28 -0.17 2.49
CA VAL A 46 -14.10 1.05 2.59
C VAL A 46 -14.33 1.35 4.06
N LEU A 47 -14.10 2.58 4.45
CA LEU A 47 -14.36 3.11 5.79
C LEU A 47 -15.66 3.89 5.75
N ARG A 48 -16.57 3.61 6.68
CA ARG A 48 -17.90 4.21 6.74
C ARG A 48 -18.15 4.85 8.10
N GLY A 49 -18.68 6.07 8.09
CA GLY A 49 -19.29 6.75 9.20
C GLY A 49 -20.80 6.93 8.99
N GLU A 50 -21.42 7.80 9.78
CA GLU A 50 -22.86 8.05 9.63
C GLU A 50 -23.24 8.72 8.30
N ASN A 51 -22.42 9.66 7.82
CA ASN A 51 -22.75 10.52 6.67
C ASN A 51 -21.65 10.60 5.61
N ALA A 52 -20.57 9.84 5.77
CA ALA A 52 -19.43 9.87 4.87
C ALA A 52 -18.84 8.50 4.68
N GLU A 53 -18.15 8.30 3.57
CA GLU A 53 -17.32 7.13 3.29
C GLU A 53 -15.99 7.57 2.70
N GLY A 54 -14.97 6.76 2.94
CA GLY A 54 -13.64 6.90 2.39
C GLY A 54 -12.97 5.54 2.21
N SER A 55 -11.76 5.55 1.72
CA SER A 55 -11.00 4.35 1.44
C SER A 55 -9.90 4.13 2.50
N GLY A 56 -9.38 2.92 2.56
CA GLY A 56 -8.25 2.56 3.39
C GLY A 56 -7.47 1.38 2.82
N CYS A 57 -6.25 1.20 3.33
CA CYS A 57 -5.37 0.11 2.95
C CYS A 57 -4.94 -0.67 4.20
N ILE A 58 -5.11 -1.99 4.22
CA ILE A 58 -4.60 -2.86 5.29
C ILE A 58 -3.08 -2.91 5.15
N TYR A 59 -2.40 -2.38 6.16
CA TYR A 59 -0.96 -2.18 6.16
C TYR A 59 -0.21 -3.26 6.92
N GLY A 60 -0.75 -3.71 8.05
CA GLY A 60 -0.06 -4.65 8.92
C GLY A 60 -0.90 -5.06 10.12
N TYR A 61 -0.21 -5.55 11.14
CA TYR A 61 -0.82 -6.01 12.37
C TYR A 61 -0.15 -5.34 13.58
N ASP A 62 -0.95 -4.95 14.54
CA ASP A 62 -0.52 -4.40 15.83
C ASP A 62 -0.67 -5.49 16.90
N GLU A 63 0.47 -5.98 17.41
CA GLU A 63 0.50 -7.05 18.42
C GLU A 63 -0.06 -6.60 19.78
N GLU A 64 0.09 -5.33 20.15
CA GLU A 64 -0.41 -4.81 21.42
C GLU A 64 -1.93 -4.69 21.41
N ARG A 65 -2.48 -4.20 20.28
CA ARG A 65 -3.92 -4.02 20.09
C ARG A 65 -4.62 -5.26 19.57
N GLN A 66 -3.88 -6.30 19.20
CA GLN A 66 -4.40 -7.50 18.55
C GLN A 66 -5.32 -7.17 17.36
N ALA A 67 -4.88 -6.23 16.50
CA ALA A 67 -5.69 -5.66 15.46
C ALA A 67 -4.94 -5.53 14.12
N LEU A 68 -5.66 -5.66 13.01
CA LEU A 68 -5.16 -5.20 11.72
C LEU A 68 -5.06 -3.67 11.75
N VAL A 69 -3.97 -3.15 11.21
CA VAL A 69 -3.74 -1.72 11.02
C VAL A 69 -4.14 -1.34 9.62
N ILE A 70 -5.11 -0.47 9.49
CA ILE A 70 -5.56 0.10 8.23
C ILE A 70 -5.08 1.54 8.20
N ILE A 71 -4.49 1.95 7.08
CA ILE A 71 -4.08 3.32 6.84
C ILE A 71 -5.11 3.98 5.93
N THR A 72 -5.34 5.26 6.18
CA THR A 72 -6.24 6.12 5.40
C THR A 72 -5.73 7.56 5.41
N ALA A 73 -6.39 8.46 4.73
CA ALA A 73 -6.15 9.90 4.85
C ALA A 73 -6.73 10.43 6.18
N GLY A 74 -6.02 11.35 6.81
CA GLY A 74 -6.42 11.91 8.11
C GLY A 74 -7.73 12.67 8.05
N HIS A 75 -8.00 13.40 6.95
CA HIS A 75 -9.27 14.11 6.77
C HIS A 75 -10.45 13.14 6.67
N VAL A 76 -10.27 11.93 6.11
CA VAL A 76 -11.32 10.90 6.08
C VAL A 76 -11.81 10.59 7.49
N LEU A 77 -10.91 10.39 8.45
CA LEU A 77 -11.29 10.10 9.83
C LEU A 77 -11.98 11.29 10.51
N LYS A 78 -11.62 12.52 10.14
CA LYS A 78 -12.28 13.74 10.65
C LYS A 78 -13.71 13.87 10.11
N GLU A 79 -13.95 13.44 8.87
CA GLU A 79 -15.27 13.47 8.24
C GLU A 79 -16.18 12.34 8.72
N LEU A 80 -15.63 11.13 8.93
CA LEU A 80 -16.40 9.96 9.35
C LEU A 80 -17.01 10.12 10.76
N GLN A 81 -16.33 10.78 11.67
CA GLN A 81 -16.73 11.04 13.08
C GLN A 81 -17.38 9.82 13.78
N GLY A 82 -17.26 9.76 15.10
CA GLY A 82 -17.94 8.73 15.90
C GLY A 82 -17.48 7.30 15.63
N SER A 83 -18.41 6.40 15.37
CA SER A 83 -18.10 4.98 15.08
C SER A 83 -17.76 4.76 13.62
N ILE A 84 -16.65 4.06 13.39
CA ILE A 84 -16.21 3.72 12.03
C ILE A 84 -16.47 2.24 11.77
N GLU A 85 -17.13 1.95 10.65
CA GLU A 85 -17.28 0.61 10.09
C GLU A 85 -16.27 0.38 8.97
N VAL A 86 -15.69 -0.82 8.94
CA VAL A 86 -14.74 -1.27 7.92
C VAL A 86 -15.41 -2.32 7.06
N LYS A 87 -15.59 -2.04 5.77
CA LYS A 87 -16.07 -3.02 4.79
C LYS A 87 -14.86 -3.66 4.10
N LEU A 88 -14.70 -4.95 4.30
CA LEU A 88 -13.64 -5.78 3.73
C LEU A 88 -13.88 -6.13 2.25
N ALA A 89 -12.90 -6.78 1.63
CA ALA A 89 -12.94 -7.16 0.23
C ALA A 89 -14.08 -8.12 -0.12
N ASP A 90 -14.46 -9.02 0.79
CA ASP A 90 -15.56 -9.96 0.61
C ASP A 90 -16.95 -9.36 0.90
N GLY A 91 -17.01 -8.07 1.27
CA GLY A 91 -18.23 -7.36 1.62
C GLY A 91 -18.61 -7.40 3.10
N THR A 92 -17.86 -8.14 3.92
CA THR A 92 -18.06 -8.17 5.39
C THR A 92 -17.84 -6.79 5.98
N VAL A 93 -18.75 -6.36 6.86
CA VAL A 93 -18.68 -5.06 7.55
C VAL A 93 -18.46 -5.31 9.04
N LEU A 94 -17.43 -4.71 9.60
CA LEU A 94 -17.02 -4.85 10.99
C LEU A 94 -16.76 -3.49 11.62
N PRO A 95 -17.11 -3.29 12.91
CA PRO A 95 -16.77 -2.05 13.61
C PRO A 95 -15.28 -2.01 13.92
N ALA A 96 -14.65 -0.86 13.70
CA ALA A 96 -13.31 -0.56 14.18
C ALA A 96 -13.29 -0.54 15.73
N ALA A 97 -12.14 -0.90 16.32
CA ALA A 97 -11.94 -0.78 17.77
C ALA A 97 -11.58 0.66 18.17
N SER A 98 -10.72 1.28 17.38
CA SER A 98 -10.24 2.64 17.59
C SER A 98 -9.63 3.19 16.31
N PHE A 99 -9.38 4.49 16.30
CA PHE A 99 -8.65 5.16 15.23
C PHE A 99 -7.82 6.30 15.81
N LEU A 100 -6.83 6.77 15.05
CA LEU A 100 -6.06 7.97 15.36
C LEU A 100 -5.64 8.68 14.08
N THR A 101 -5.43 9.99 14.17
CA THR A 101 -4.87 10.81 13.09
C THR A 101 -3.45 11.23 13.45
N ALA A 102 -2.54 11.22 12.49
CA ALA A 102 -1.23 11.84 12.65
C ALA A 102 -1.38 13.38 12.70
N GLU A 103 -0.49 14.05 13.44
CA GLU A 103 -0.49 15.51 13.53
C GLU A 103 0.10 16.16 12.28
N GLU A 104 1.08 15.48 11.68
CA GLU A 104 1.76 15.92 10.46
C GLU A 104 1.33 15.05 9.28
N CYS A 105 1.30 15.63 8.11
CA CYS A 105 0.78 15.02 6.90
C CYS A 105 -0.64 14.45 7.10
N ASP A 106 -1.38 14.32 6.07
CA ASP A 106 -2.78 13.91 6.13
C ASP A 106 -2.91 12.37 6.24
N LEU A 107 -2.49 11.79 7.38
CA LEU A 107 -2.55 10.35 7.65
C LEU A 107 -3.47 10.01 8.81
N GLY A 108 -4.11 8.85 8.69
CA GLY A 108 -4.94 8.25 9.71
C GLY A 108 -4.76 6.75 9.81
N TYR A 109 -5.03 6.20 10.99
CA TYR A 109 -4.91 4.78 11.31
C TYR A 109 -6.20 4.29 11.93
N VAL A 110 -6.68 3.15 11.44
CA VAL A 110 -7.87 2.46 11.97
C VAL A 110 -7.46 1.06 12.41
N TYR A 111 -7.88 0.66 13.61
CA TYR A 111 -7.55 -0.63 14.22
C TYR A 111 -8.77 -1.53 14.17
N LEU A 112 -8.67 -2.60 13.37
CA LEU A 112 -9.73 -3.60 13.22
C LEU A 112 -9.39 -4.85 14.02
N PRO A 113 -10.18 -5.23 15.08
CA PRO A 113 -9.88 -6.40 15.89
C PRO A 113 -9.78 -7.68 15.08
N TYR A 114 -8.62 -8.34 15.12
CA TYR A 114 -8.36 -9.56 14.33
C TYR A 114 -9.32 -10.70 14.69
N GLU A 115 -9.69 -10.81 15.96
CA GLU A 115 -10.60 -11.86 16.44
C GLU A 115 -11.99 -11.80 15.79
N LYS A 116 -12.43 -10.60 15.38
CA LYS A 116 -13.73 -10.38 14.74
C LYS A 116 -13.75 -10.70 13.25
N LEU A 117 -12.59 -10.94 12.64
CA LEU A 117 -12.52 -11.30 11.23
C LEU A 117 -13.19 -12.64 10.96
N PRO A 118 -13.91 -12.80 9.83
CA PRO A 118 -14.34 -14.10 9.35
C PRO A 118 -13.14 -15.04 9.13
N GLU A 119 -13.34 -16.34 9.28
CA GLU A 119 -12.26 -17.34 9.09
C GLU A 119 -11.61 -17.26 7.70
N LYS A 120 -12.37 -16.89 6.67
CA LYS A 120 -11.85 -16.67 5.31
C LYS A 120 -10.83 -15.53 5.28
N GLU A 121 -11.14 -14.41 5.95
CA GLU A 121 -10.25 -13.25 6.03
C GLU A 121 -9.04 -13.54 6.94
N LYS A 122 -9.23 -14.26 8.04
CA LYS A 122 -8.12 -14.74 8.88
C LYS A 122 -7.19 -15.65 8.10
N ALA A 123 -7.72 -16.49 7.19
CA ALA A 123 -6.90 -17.32 6.32
C ALA A 123 -6.02 -16.52 5.35
N TYR A 124 -6.47 -15.33 4.94
CA TYR A 124 -5.67 -14.43 4.11
C TYR A 124 -4.58 -13.71 4.93
N PHE A 125 -4.92 -13.24 6.14
CA PHE A 125 -4.01 -12.54 7.06
C PHE A 125 -3.48 -13.49 8.14
N GLN A 126 -2.81 -14.58 7.75
CA GLN A 126 -2.32 -15.59 8.67
C GLN A 126 -1.00 -15.19 9.34
N LYS A 127 -0.81 -15.71 10.56
CA LYS A 127 0.50 -15.73 11.20
C LYS A 127 1.41 -16.73 10.50
N GLU A 128 2.68 -16.36 10.37
CA GLU A 128 3.72 -17.26 9.91
C GLU A 128 4.03 -18.37 10.94
N ALA A 129 4.88 -19.32 10.58
CA ALA A 129 5.22 -20.46 11.43
C ALA A 129 5.86 -20.07 12.77
N ASP A 130 6.46 -18.87 12.86
CA ASP A 130 7.03 -18.28 14.08
C ASP A 130 5.98 -17.59 14.98
N GLY A 131 4.71 -17.60 14.57
CA GLY A 131 3.59 -16.98 15.27
C GLY A 131 3.43 -15.48 15.06
N LYS A 132 4.26 -14.87 14.23
CA LYS A 132 4.14 -13.45 13.84
C LYS A 132 3.36 -13.29 12.54
N PHE A 133 2.77 -12.13 12.37
CA PHE A 133 2.22 -11.77 11.07
C PHE A 133 3.35 -11.39 10.13
N GLY A 134 3.33 -11.96 8.92
CA GLY A 134 4.21 -11.56 7.84
C GLY A 134 3.89 -10.14 7.33
N GLU A 135 4.75 -9.63 6.46
CA GLU A 135 4.46 -8.37 5.76
C GLU A 135 3.30 -8.58 4.78
N PHE A 136 2.17 -7.93 5.04
CA PHE A 136 1.01 -8.00 4.15
C PHE A 136 1.26 -7.31 2.83
N LEU A 137 2.05 -6.23 2.85
CA LEU A 137 2.46 -5.51 1.66
C LEU A 137 3.93 -5.08 1.75
N GLN A 138 4.53 -4.93 0.59
CA GLN A 138 5.86 -4.37 0.45
C GLN A 138 5.75 -2.87 0.18
N ILE A 139 6.74 -2.11 0.66
CA ILE A 139 6.83 -0.66 0.45
C ILE A 139 7.85 -0.38 -0.64
N ARG A 140 7.58 0.64 -1.44
CA ARG A 140 8.54 1.27 -2.33
C ARG A 140 8.66 2.75 -1.94
N GLU A 141 9.81 3.15 -1.43
CA GLU A 141 10.07 4.53 -1.00
C GLU A 141 9.99 5.53 -2.16
N SER A 142 9.51 6.74 -1.90
CA SER A 142 9.37 7.81 -2.88
C SER A 142 10.72 8.18 -3.53
N SER A 143 11.82 8.09 -2.78
CA SER A 143 13.18 8.34 -3.28
C SER A 143 13.59 7.43 -4.45
N SER A 144 12.92 6.29 -4.63
CA SER A 144 13.14 5.35 -5.73
C SER A 144 12.18 5.54 -6.90
N LEU A 145 11.17 6.40 -6.75
CA LEU A 145 10.19 6.70 -7.80
C LEU A 145 10.78 7.67 -8.83
N GLN A 146 10.31 7.53 -10.04
CA GLN A 146 10.68 8.40 -11.15
C GLN A 146 9.43 8.99 -11.80
N LYS A 147 9.61 10.13 -12.45
CA LYS A 147 8.55 10.71 -13.28
C LYS A 147 8.08 9.71 -14.33
N ASN A 148 6.76 9.57 -14.49
CA ASN A 148 6.03 8.63 -15.32
C ASN A 148 6.03 7.18 -14.81
N ASP A 149 6.52 6.90 -13.60
CA ASP A 149 6.22 5.60 -12.97
C ASP A 149 4.71 5.47 -12.83
N ALA A 150 4.16 4.34 -13.31
CA ALA A 150 2.75 4.04 -13.19
C ALA A 150 2.42 3.55 -11.78
N PHE A 151 1.19 3.83 -11.33
CA PHE A 151 0.62 3.23 -10.15
C PHE A 151 -0.87 2.95 -10.32
N HIS A 152 -1.40 2.06 -9.49
CA HIS A 152 -2.77 1.60 -9.51
C HIS A 152 -3.43 1.85 -8.17
N MET A 153 -4.67 2.35 -8.18
CA MET A 153 -5.49 2.57 -7.00
C MET A 153 -6.82 1.83 -7.16
N PRO A 154 -7.25 1.05 -6.17
CA PRO A 154 -8.56 0.40 -6.23
C PRO A 154 -9.69 1.44 -6.00
N ASP A 155 -10.68 1.41 -6.85
CA ASP A 155 -11.94 2.13 -6.67
C ASP A 155 -13.01 1.16 -6.16
N LYS A 156 -13.26 1.15 -4.86
CA LYS A 156 -14.28 0.32 -4.21
C LYS A 156 -15.60 1.06 -3.97
N ILE A 157 -15.64 2.33 -4.31
CA ILE A 157 -16.77 3.21 -3.95
C ILE A 157 -17.73 3.38 -5.12
N SER A 158 -17.21 3.73 -6.31
CA SER A 158 -18.10 4.16 -7.40
C SER A 158 -18.78 3.03 -8.14
N THR A 159 -18.17 1.86 -8.29
CA THR A 159 -18.70 0.83 -9.20
C THR A 159 -19.26 -0.43 -8.51
N GLY A 160 -18.83 -0.71 -7.28
CA GLY A 160 -19.14 -1.97 -6.60
C GLY A 160 -18.51 -3.22 -7.21
N GLU A 161 -17.82 -3.09 -8.33
CA GLU A 161 -17.05 -4.12 -9.02
C GLU A 161 -15.55 -3.82 -8.87
N SER A 162 -14.68 -4.80 -9.13
CA SER A 162 -13.24 -4.61 -9.12
C SER A 162 -12.83 -3.61 -10.21
N SER A 163 -12.57 -2.39 -9.82
CA SER A 163 -12.17 -1.29 -10.68
C SER A 163 -10.88 -0.68 -10.17
N PHE A 164 -9.98 -0.35 -11.08
CA PHE A 164 -8.71 0.28 -10.78
C PHE A 164 -8.55 1.57 -11.58
N VAL A 165 -8.02 2.58 -10.92
CA VAL A 165 -7.59 3.82 -11.54
C VAL A 165 -6.07 3.76 -11.68
N THR A 166 -5.57 3.97 -12.88
CA THR A 166 -4.14 4.12 -13.15
C THR A 166 -3.76 5.58 -13.15
N GLY A 167 -2.69 5.92 -12.45
CA GLY A 167 -2.07 7.24 -12.45
C GLY A 167 -0.58 7.15 -12.75
N TYR A 168 0.05 8.33 -12.90
CA TYR A 168 1.47 8.44 -13.22
C TYR A 168 2.13 9.48 -12.32
N VAL A 169 3.28 9.13 -11.75
CA VAL A 169 4.08 10.06 -10.93
C VAL A 169 4.58 11.22 -11.77
N VAL A 170 4.33 12.44 -11.33
CA VAL A 170 4.86 13.68 -11.92
C VAL A 170 6.10 14.15 -11.15
N ASP A 171 6.02 14.15 -9.82
CA ASP A 171 7.09 14.52 -8.90
C ASP A 171 6.94 13.70 -7.61
N PRO A 172 7.89 12.84 -7.28
CA PRO A 172 7.74 11.93 -6.13
C PRO A 172 7.93 12.61 -4.76
N ASP A 173 8.41 13.85 -4.70
CA ASP A 173 8.80 14.52 -3.45
C ASP A 173 8.49 16.03 -3.51
N ARG A 174 7.28 16.39 -3.93
CA ARG A 174 6.85 17.77 -4.07
C ARG A 174 6.28 18.30 -2.76
N TYR A 175 6.84 19.39 -2.24
CA TYR A 175 6.23 20.09 -1.11
C TYR A 175 4.91 20.74 -1.53
N LEU A 176 3.83 20.41 -0.82
CA LEU A 176 2.50 20.99 -1.01
C LEU A 176 2.08 21.75 0.26
N GLU A 177 1.85 23.06 0.12
CA GLU A 177 1.53 23.95 1.25
C GLU A 177 0.26 23.55 2.00
N GLU A 178 -0.75 23.05 1.25
CA GLU A 178 -2.01 22.59 1.82
C GLU A 178 -1.88 21.38 2.75
N PHE A 179 -0.85 20.54 2.56
CA PHE A 179 -0.54 19.37 3.39
C PHE A 179 0.61 19.62 4.38
N GLY A 180 1.38 20.70 4.17
CA GLY A 180 2.52 21.07 5.01
C GLY A 180 3.69 20.09 4.95
N CYS A 181 3.76 19.25 3.93
CA CYS A 181 4.82 18.25 3.78
C CYS A 181 5.08 17.91 2.30
N GLU A 182 6.16 17.15 2.05
CA GLU A 182 6.43 16.57 0.74
C GLU A 182 5.46 15.43 0.47
N MET A 183 4.89 15.45 -0.73
CA MET A 183 3.88 14.51 -1.22
C MET A 183 4.32 13.92 -2.56
N ILE A 184 3.85 12.73 -2.89
CA ILE A 184 3.85 12.23 -4.25
C ILE A 184 2.83 13.05 -5.03
N TYR A 185 3.31 13.89 -5.94
CA TYR A 185 2.47 14.60 -6.88
C TYR A 185 2.35 13.80 -8.16
N ALA A 186 1.13 13.60 -8.62
CA ALA A 186 0.85 12.69 -9.72
C ALA A 186 -0.32 13.16 -10.59
N ASP A 187 -0.44 12.58 -11.77
CA ASP A 187 -1.60 12.70 -12.64
C ASP A 187 -2.41 11.40 -12.61
N GLY A 188 -3.73 11.51 -12.49
CA GLY A 188 -4.64 10.35 -12.53
C GLY A 188 -6.06 10.70 -12.17
N GLY A 189 -7.00 9.87 -12.56
CA GLY A 189 -8.40 10.06 -12.21
C GLY A 189 -8.69 9.52 -10.82
N ALA A 190 -9.19 10.34 -9.89
CA ALA A 190 -9.75 9.87 -8.65
C ALA A 190 -11.16 10.44 -8.48
N VAL A 191 -12.01 9.69 -7.79
CA VAL A 191 -13.40 10.11 -7.51
C VAL A 191 -13.57 10.34 -6.00
N PRO A 192 -14.57 11.14 -5.58
CA PRO A 192 -14.89 11.31 -4.17
C PRO A 192 -15.04 9.97 -3.45
N GLY A 193 -14.45 9.86 -2.26
CA GLY A 193 -14.39 8.62 -1.48
C GLY A 193 -13.13 7.77 -1.71
N MET A 194 -12.34 8.01 -2.77
CA MET A 194 -11.05 7.31 -2.95
C MET A 194 -9.95 7.83 -2.01
N SER A 195 -10.12 8.95 -1.33
CA SER A 195 -9.20 9.41 -0.28
C SER A 195 -8.92 8.30 0.72
N GLY A 196 -7.64 8.04 1.00
CA GLY A 196 -7.16 6.92 1.82
C GLY A 196 -6.86 5.65 1.04
N SER A 197 -7.13 5.59 -0.27
CA SER A 197 -6.71 4.45 -1.11
C SER A 197 -5.19 4.31 -1.14
N GLY A 198 -4.72 3.06 -1.10
CA GLY A 198 -3.31 2.76 -1.39
C GLY A 198 -2.99 3.02 -2.86
N MET A 199 -1.85 3.64 -3.11
CA MET A 199 -1.24 3.80 -4.42
C MET A 199 -0.20 2.68 -4.58
N PHE A 200 -0.35 1.80 -5.57
CA PHE A 200 0.50 0.61 -5.74
C PHE A 200 1.22 0.63 -7.08
N ASP A 201 2.50 0.30 -7.11
CA ASP A 201 3.24 0.15 -8.36
C ASP A 201 2.89 -1.16 -9.10
N ASP A 202 3.41 -1.34 -10.31
CA ASP A 202 3.19 -2.53 -11.16
C ASP A 202 3.62 -3.87 -10.51
N SER A 203 4.35 -3.82 -9.39
CA SER A 203 4.74 -4.99 -8.60
C SER A 203 3.86 -5.20 -7.36
N GLY A 204 2.85 -4.36 -7.14
CA GLY A 204 1.97 -4.39 -5.97
C GLY A 204 2.63 -3.87 -4.69
N ARG A 205 3.69 -3.09 -4.79
CA ARG A 205 4.30 -2.41 -3.65
C ARG A 205 3.59 -1.09 -3.40
N LEU A 206 3.30 -0.80 -2.15
CA LEU A 206 2.72 0.47 -1.75
C LEU A 206 3.75 1.59 -1.94
N ILE A 207 3.39 2.61 -2.72
CA ILE A 207 4.19 3.82 -2.89
C ILE A 207 3.68 4.98 -2.02
N GLY A 208 2.39 4.99 -1.69
CA GLY A 208 1.79 6.04 -0.88
C GLY A 208 0.30 5.84 -0.65
N ILE A 209 -0.31 6.82 0.04
CA ILE A 209 -1.75 6.88 0.34
C ILE A 209 -2.33 8.14 -0.29
N LEU A 210 -3.36 7.99 -1.10
CA LEU A 210 -4.06 9.11 -1.74
C LEU A 210 -4.72 10.02 -0.68
N CYS A 211 -4.39 11.31 -0.70
CA CYS A 211 -4.94 12.31 0.21
C CYS A 211 -5.69 13.43 -0.49
N GLY A 212 -5.43 13.68 -1.75
CA GLY A 212 -6.09 14.75 -2.49
C GLY A 212 -6.17 14.48 -3.98
N ALA A 213 -7.20 15.05 -4.60
CA ALA A 213 -7.39 15.07 -6.04
C ALA A 213 -8.04 16.38 -6.47
N THR A 214 -7.71 16.87 -7.67
CA THR A 214 -8.34 18.03 -8.29
C THR A 214 -9.19 17.62 -9.49
N GLU A 215 -10.08 18.51 -9.94
CA GLU A 215 -10.84 18.32 -11.19
C GLU A 215 -9.96 18.29 -12.44
N GLN A 216 -8.71 18.74 -12.33
CA GLN A 216 -7.71 18.71 -13.38
C GLN A 216 -6.89 17.42 -13.40
N TYR A 217 -7.33 16.39 -12.67
CA TYR A 217 -6.66 15.09 -12.54
C TYR A 217 -5.30 15.12 -11.83
N GLU A 218 -5.01 16.18 -11.07
CA GLU A 218 -3.83 16.24 -10.21
C GLU A 218 -4.11 15.47 -8.92
N LEU A 219 -3.16 14.65 -8.48
CA LEU A 219 -3.25 13.84 -7.27
C LEU A 219 -2.14 14.18 -6.30
N ALA A 220 -2.44 14.09 -5.01
CA ALA A 220 -1.49 14.18 -3.92
C ALA A 220 -1.57 12.93 -3.05
N GLY A 221 -0.44 12.24 -2.85
CA GLY A 221 -0.34 11.07 -1.99
C GLY A 221 0.76 11.22 -0.94
N VAL A 222 0.49 10.82 0.31
CA VAL A 222 1.53 10.74 1.34
C VAL A 222 2.46 9.58 1.01
N PRO A 223 3.79 9.79 0.90
CA PRO A 223 4.75 8.74 0.63
C PRO A 223 4.73 7.61 1.66
N SER A 224 4.93 6.37 1.21
CA SER A 224 4.83 5.17 2.06
C SER A 224 5.82 5.15 3.23
N GLU A 225 7.02 5.71 3.10
CA GLU A 225 8.02 5.80 4.17
C GLU A 225 7.62 6.75 5.31
N ARG A 226 6.67 7.65 5.08
CA ARG A 226 6.13 8.52 6.15
C ARG A 226 5.17 7.78 7.05
N ILE A 227 4.55 6.70 6.56
CA ILE A 227 3.58 5.88 7.29
C ILE A 227 4.22 5.28 8.54
N GLU A 228 5.45 4.78 8.45
CA GLU A 228 6.15 4.15 9.57
C GLU A 228 6.56 5.14 10.66
N ARG A 229 6.86 6.40 10.30
CA ARG A 229 7.25 7.43 11.27
C ARG A 229 6.15 7.73 12.27
N TYR A 230 4.89 7.62 11.88
CA TYR A 230 3.73 7.98 12.69
C TYR A 230 3.11 6.81 13.42
N ARG A 231 3.60 5.59 13.17
CA ARG A 231 3.12 4.37 13.87
C ARG A 231 3.67 4.24 15.30
N GLN A 232 4.70 5.00 15.65
CA GLN A 232 5.32 5.04 16.99
C GLN A 232 4.58 6.05 17.86
#